data_7ea29bd3d0d2b968e3bea05b4e97334b
#
_entry.id   7ea29bd3d0d2b968e3bea05b4e97334b
#
_cell.length_a   1.000
_cell.length_b   1.000
_cell.length_c   1.000
_cell.angle_alpha   90.00
_cell.angle_beta   90.00
_cell.angle_gamma   90.00
#
_symmetry.space_group_name_H-M   'P 1'
#
loop_
_entity.id
_entity.type
_entity.pdbx_description
1 polymer ?
#
loop_
_entity_poly.entity_id
_entity_poly.type
_entity_poly.pdbx_seq_one_letter_code
_entity_poly.pdbx_strand_id
1 'polypeptide(L)'
;KKIREGSHKKNFHAIIDTSNNTATMGDKTLELPDHVLDPMSAIYFLRMQDLSLGKNYSFNSFDNGKLKNVLVSVKKEETISVPAGIFKCILVTPSSGDGSALLKNNGQMKIWFSADNQKIPVKIEQNTNIGTMILELKKVVIPLIEEAADVIEHDDNK
;
A
#
# COMPACT_ATOMS: atom_id res chain seq x y z
N LYS A 1 11.40 -5.68 -10.64
CA LYS A 1 10.19 -6.50 -10.50
C LYS A 1 10.23 -7.65 -11.51
N LYS A 2 10.05 -8.88 -11.05
CA LYS A 2 9.94 -10.07 -11.91
C LYS A 2 8.49 -10.51 -11.95
N ILE A 3 7.91 -10.64 -13.12
CA ILE A 3 6.53 -11.09 -13.33
C ILE A 3 6.59 -12.39 -14.12
N ARG A 4 5.85 -13.41 -13.68
CA ARG A 4 5.65 -14.66 -14.40
C ARG A 4 4.15 -14.99 -14.45
N GLU A 5 3.62 -14.99 -15.64
CA GLU A 5 2.22 -15.33 -15.92
C GLU A 5 2.21 -16.49 -16.92
N GLY A 6 2.06 -17.71 -16.43
CA GLY A 6 2.19 -18.92 -17.25
C GLY A 6 3.58 -19.03 -17.90
N SER A 7 3.64 -19.06 -19.22
CA SER A 7 4.89 -19.06 -20.00
C SER A 7 5.52 -17.67 -20.17
N HIS A 8 4.77 -16.61 -19.93
CA HIS A 8 5.26 -15.24 -20.07
C HIS A 8 6.10 -14.84 -18.86
N LYS A 9 7.35 -14.45 -19.12
CA LYS A 9 8.28 -13.91 -18.11
C LYS A 9 8.61 -12.50 -18.50
N LYS A 10 8.38 -11.55 -17.58
CA LYS A 10 8.76 -10.15 -17.76
C LYS A 10 9.61 -9.69 -16.59
N ASN A 11 10.82 -9.23 -16.90
CA ASN A 11 11.68 -8.56 -15.92
C ASN A 11 11.51 -7.05 -16.13
N PHE A 12 11.25 -6.36 -15.04
CA PHE A 12 11.17 -4.92 -15.03
C PHE A 12 12.20 -4.39 -14.03
N HIS A 13 13.07 -3.52 -14.50
CA HIS A 13 14.07 -2.85 -13.69
C HIS A 13 13.98 -1.36 -13.94
N ALA A 14 13.84 -0.58 -12.88
CA ALA A 14 13.91 0.87 -12.92
C ALA A 14 14.87 1.32 -11.82
N ILE A 15 15.67 2.32 -12.12
CA ILE A 15 16.50 3.04 -11.15
C ILE A 15 15.80 4.36 -10.90
N ILE A 16 15.45 4.61 -9.64
CA ILE A 16 14.84 5.87 -9.22
C ILE A 16 15.93 6.70 -8.54
N ASP A 17 16.17 7.88 -9.11
CA ASP A 17 17.05 8.90 -8.54
C ASP A 17 16.16 9.96 -7.87
N THR A 18 16.13 9.91 -6.54
CA THR A 18 15.34 10.83 -5.74
C THR A 18 15.95 12.23 -5.64
N SER A 19 17.25 12.37 -5.94
CA SER A 19 17.94 13.67 -5.93
C SER A 19 17.59 14.49 -7.17
N ASN A 20 17.40 13.81 -8.30
CA ASN A 20 17.08 14.43 -9.58
C ASN A 20 15.61 14.21 -9.98
N ASN A 21 14.81 13.57 -9.16
CA ASN A 21 13.41 13.22 -9.45
C ASN A 21 13.25 12.51 -10.80
N THR A 22 14.06 11.49 -11.06
CA THR A 22 14.01 10.74 -12.31
C THR A 22 13.88 9.24 -12.12
N ALA A 23 13.28 8.56 -13.09
CA ALA A 23 13.28 7.10 -13.20
C ALA A 23 13.90 6.68 -14.53
N THR A 24 14.97 5.90 -14.48
CA THR A 24 15.64 5.35 -15.66
C THR A 24 15.30 3.88 -15.86
N MET A 25 14.89 3.52 -17.08
CA MET A 25 14.49 2.17 -17.48
C MET A 25 15.12 1.84 -18.82
N GLY A 26 16.21 1.07 -18.82
CA GLY A 26 17.04 0.90 -20.01
C GLY A 26 17.52 2.26 -20.49
N ASP A 27 17.24 2.59 -21.75
CA ASP A 27 17.66 3.86 -22.36
C ASP A 27 16.65 5.02 -22.18
N LYS A 28 15.60 4.79 -21.40
CA LYS A 28 14.55 5.79 -21.17
C LYS A 28 14.66 6.38 -19.80
N THR A 29 14.70 7.70 -19.70
CA THR A 29 14.60 8.46 -18.46
C THR A 29 13.28 9.22 -18.47
N LEU A 30 12.55 9.14 -17.36
CA LEU A 30 11.29 9.82 -17.11
C LEU A 30 11.48 10.76 -15.92
N GLU A 31 11.04 11.99 -16.03
CA GLU A 31 10.93 12.89 -14.89
C GLU A 31 9.78 12.45 -13.99
N LEU A 32 10.02 12.44 -12.69
CA LEU A 32 9.06 12.12 -11.68
C LEU A 32 8.67 13.38 -10.90
N PRO A 33 7.41 13.55 -10.54
CA PRO A 33 7.02 14.57 -9.57
C PRO A 33 7.57 14.23 -8.19
N ASP A 34 7.58 15.21 -7.30
CA ASP A 34 7.93 14.98 -5.90
C ASP A 34 7.01 13.94 -5.26
N HIS A 35 7.56 13.17 -4.32
CA HIS A 35 6.81 12.21 -3.51
C HIS A 35 6.04 11.14 -4.30
N VAL A 36 6.72 10.51 -5.24
CA VAL A 36 6.17 9.35 -5.95
C VAL A 36 6.24 8.09 -5.09
N LEU A 37 5.15 7.34 -5.04
CA LEU A 37 5.03 6.11 -4.29
C LEU A 37 5.01 4.89 -5.22
N ASP A 38 5.67 3.82 -4.83
CA ASP A 38 5.37 2.50 -5.40
C ASP A 38 4.11 1.90 -4.73
N PRO A 39 3.53 0.80 -5.27
CA PRO A 39 2.30 0.23 -4.72
C PRO A 39 2.40 -0.20 -3.25
N MET A 40 3.58 -0.62 -2.77
CA MET A 40 3.76 -1.00 -1.36
C MET A 40 3.87 0.24 -0.48
N SER A 41 4.66 1.23 -0.88
CA SER A 41 4.77 2.51 -0.19
C SER A 41 3.42 3.22 -0.08
N ALA A 42 2.54 3.08 -1.08
CA ALA A 42 1.18 3.61 -1.06
C ALA A 42 0.32 2.99 0.07
N ILE A 43 0.48 1.69 0.36
CA ILE A 43 -0.19 1.05 1.50
C ILE A 43 0.28 1.68 2.82
N TYR A 44 1.59 1.88 2.99
CA TYR A 44 2.13 2.51 4.21
C TYR A 44 1.72 3.98 4.32
N PHE A 45 1.70 4.71 3.22
CA PHE A 45 1.20 6.08 3.20
C PHE A 45 -0.25 6.15 3.70
N LEU A 46 -1.14 5.27 3.21
CA LEU A 46 -2.54 5.23 3.63
C LEU A 46 -2.69 4.88 5.11
N ARG A 47 -1.85 4.01 5.66
CA ARG A 47 -1.86 3.67 7.10
C ARG A 47 -1.55 4.87 8.00
N MET A 48 -0.81 5.85 7.51
CA MET A 48 -0.50 7.09 8.26
C MET A 48 -1.63 8.13 8.18
N GLN A 49 -2.60 7.94 7.28
CA GLN A 49 -3.69 8.90 7.08
C GLN A 49 -4.83 8.66 8.07
N ASP A 50 -5.65 9.72 8.27
CA ASP A 50 -6.93 9.59 8.95
C ASP A 50 -7.97 9.00 8.00
N LEU A 51 -8.29 7.72 8.14
CA LEU A 51 -9.23 7.03 7.29
C LEU A 51 -10.71 7.22 7.71
N SER A 52 -11.07 8.42 8.17
CA SER A 52 -12.47 8.77 8.47
C SER A 52 -13.32 8.73 7.21
N LEU A 53 -14.59 8.32 7.36
CA LEU A 53 -15.52 8.15 6.25
C LEU A 53 -15.66 9.42 5.41
N GLY A 54 -15.71 9.26 4.09
CA GLY A 54 -15.85 10.34 3.12
C GLY A 54 -14.56 11.09 2.80
N LYS A 55 -13.44 10.83 3.50
CA LYS A 55 -12.16 11.42 3.15
C LYS A 55 -11.61 10.85 1.85
N ASN A 56 -10.83 11.68 1.15
CA ASN A 56 -10.15 11.33 -0.08
C ASN A 56 -8.68 11.71 0.02
N TYR A 57 -7.83 10.90 -0.57
CA TYR A 57 -6.37 11.10 -0.63
C TYR A 57 -5.91 10.97 -2.07
N SER A 58 -4.91 11.76 -2.44
CA SER A 58 -4.32 11.72 -3.78
C SER A 58 -2.81 11.66 -3.66
N PHE A 59 -2.19 10.86 -4.53
CA PHE A 59 -0.74 10.75 -4.63
C PHE A 59 -0.32 10.27 -6.02
N ASN A 60 0.93 10.52 -6.37
CA ASN A 60 1.52 9.98 -7.59
C ASN A 60 2.12 8.61 -7.33
N SER A 61 1.83 7.65 -8.19
CA SER A 61 2.35 6.28 -8.10
C SER A 61 3.11 5.91 -9.36
N PHE A 62 4.28 5.30 -9.17
CA PHE A 62 5.10 4.78 -10.26
C PHE A 62 5.18 3.25 -10.17
N ASP A 63 4.61 2.57 -11.15
CA ASP A 63 4.67 1.13 -11.28
C ASP A 63 4.79 0.70 -12.74
N ASN A 64 5.61 -0.32 -13.00
CA ASN A 64 5.83 -0.89 -14.32
C ASN A 64 6.18 0.18 -15.41
N GLY A 65 6.96 1.20 -15.04
CA GLY A 65 7.38 2.27 -15.95
C GLY A 65 6.30 3.29 -16.28
N LYS A 66 5.25 3.32 -15.48
CA LYS A 66 4.14 4.27 -15.67
C LYS A 66 3.93 5.08 -14.41
N LEU A 67 3.88 6.39 -14.61
CA LEU A 67 3.43 7.34 -13.62
C LEU A 67 1.92 7.47 -13.70
N LYS A 68 1.24 7.41 -12.55
CA LYS A 68 -0.21 7.59 -12.44
C LYS A 68 -0.51 8.46 -11.23
N ASN A 69 -1.46 9.36 -11.38
CA ASN A 69 -2.10 9.96 -10.22
C ASN A 69 -3.18 9.00 -9.70
N VAL A 70 -3.16 8.72 -8.42
CA VAL A 70 -4.08 7.81 -7.73
C VAL A 70 -4.93 8.61 -6.77
N LEU A 71 -6.24 8.44 -6.88
CA LEU A 71 -7.23 8.95 -5.93
C LEU A 71 -7.75 7.78 -5.08
N VAL A 72 -7.72 7.92 -3.77
CA VAL A 72 -8.23 6.92 -2.82
C VAL A 72 -9.39 7.51 -2.04
N SER A 73 -10.54 6.85 -2.09
CA SER A 73 -11.75 7.26 -1.35
C SER A 73 -12.00 6.32 -0.18
N VAL A 74 -12.24 6.88 1.00
CA VAL A 74 -12.70 6.14 2.19
C VAL A 74 -14.21 5.97 2.11
N LYS A 75 -14.69 4.71 2.06
CA LYS A 75 -16.08 4.41 1.69
C LYS A 75 -16.98 4.07 2.87
N LYS A 76 -16.60 3.09 3.66
CA LYS A 76 -17.42 2.56 4.75
C LYS A 76 -16.62 1.77 5.75
N GLU A 77 -17.21 1.55 6.91
CA GLU A 77 -16.77 0.55 7.88
C GLU A 77 -17.57 -0.74 7.70
N GLU A 78 -16.91 -1.87 7.83
CA GLU A 78 -17.55 -3.18 7.84
C GLU A 78 -16.69 -4.23 8.57
N THR A 79 -17.32 -5.30 8.98
CA THR A 79 -16.62 -6.41 9.63
C THR A 79 -16.19 -7.44 8.59
N ILE A 80 -14.90 -7.79 8.60
CA ILE A 80 -14.29 -8.73 7.65
C ILE A 80 -13.75 -9.93 8.42
N SER A 81 -14.10 -11.13 7.95
CA SER A 81 -13.54 -12.40 8.43
C SER A 81 -12.47 -12.89 7.46
N VAL A 82 -11.28 -13.14 7.97
CA VAL A 82 -10.10 -13.66 7.25
C VAL A 82 -9.44 -14.75 8.09
N PRO A 83 -8.47 -15.53 7.56
CA PRO A 83 -7.79 -16.58 8.34
C PRO A 83 -7.13 -16.10 9.64
N ALA A 84 -6.73 -14.83 9.73
CA ALA A 84 -6.17 -14.22 10.95
C ALA A 84 -7.23 -13.89 12.02
N GLY A 85 -8.54 -13.97 11.70
CA GLY A 85 -9.62 -13.66 12.62
C GLY A 85 -10.67 -12.70 12.03
N ILE A 86 -11.45 -12.09 12.92
CA ILE A 86 -12.52 -11.14 12.58
C ILE A 86 -12.05 -9.73 12.93
N PHE A 87 -12.14 -8.81 11.99
CA PHE A 87 -11.66 -7.43 12.12
C PHE A 87 -12.77 -6.44 11.77
N LYS A 88 -12.90 -5.38 12.56
CA LYS A 88 -13.56 -4.16 12.11
C LYS A 88 -12.61 -3.46 11.14
N CYS A 89 -13.10 -3.14 9.95
CA CYS A 89 -12.27 -2.61 8.87
C CYS A 89 -12.88 -1.38 8.24
N ILE A 90 -11.99 -0.54 7.70
CA ILE A 90 -12.33 0.60 6.87
C ILE A 90 -12.03 0.21 5.42
N LEU A 91 -13.05 0.26 4.56
CA LEU A 91 -12.92 0.04 3.13
C LEU A 91 -12.44 1.32 2.44
N VAL A 92 -11.33 1.21 1.72
CA VAL A 92 -10.89 2.25 0.78
C VAL A 92 -10.86 1.71 -0.64
N THR A 93 -11.16 2.59 -1.61
CA THR A 93 -11.18 2.24 -3.03
C THR A 93 -10.28 3.18 -3.80
N PRO A 94 -9.14 2.70 -4.33
CA PRO A 94 -8.30 3.48 -5.23
C PRO A 94 -8.90 3.52 -6.64
N SER A 95 -8.77 4.68 -7.27
CA SER A 95 -9.11 4.95 -8.67
C SER A 95 -8.00 5.76 -9.33
N SER A 96 -8.05 5.94 -10.64
CA SER A 96 -7.21 6.93 -11.32
C SER A 96 -7.63 8.35 -10.91
N GLY A 97 -6.72 9.33 -10.98
CA GLY A 97 -7.01 10.71 -10.60
C GLY A 97 -8.12 11.38 -11.41
N ASP A 98 -8.44 10.86 -12.58
CA ASP A 98 -9.59 11.26 -13.39
C ASP A 98 -10.90 10.54 -13.00
N GLY A 99 -10.87 9.72 -11.94
CA GLY A 99 -12.01 8.93 -11.45
C GLY A 99 -12.24 7.62 -12.20
N SER A 100 -11.49 7.33 -13.25
CA SER A 100 -11.57 6.06 -13.97
C SER A 100 -10.98 4.90 -13.14
N ALA A 101 -11.16 3.67 -13.61
CA ALA A 101 -10.59 2.50 -12.95
C ALA A 101 -9.05 2.52 -12.96
N LEU A 102 -8.43 2.26 -11.82
CA LEU A 102 -6.97 2.21 -11.69
C LEU A 102 -6.36 1.01 -12.45
N LEU A 103 -7.05 -0.09 -12.49
CA LEU A 103 -6.64 -1.31 -13.15
C LEU A 103 -7.08 -1.34 -14.62
N LYS A 104 -6.37 -2.12 -15.45
CA LYS A 104 -6.75 -2.30 -16.85
C LYS A 104 -8.16 -2.87 -16.98
N ASN A 105 -8.81 -2.57 -18.11
CA ASN A 105 -10.14 -3.08 -18.48
C ASN A 105 -11.22 -2.79 -17.40
N ASN A 106 -11.24 -1.59 -16.87
CA ASN A 106 -12.15 -1.15 -15.82
C ASN A 106 -12.10 -1.99 -14.53
N GLY A 107 -10.97 -2.65 -14.29
CA GLY A 107 -10.75 -3.41 -13.07
C GLY A 107 -10.80 -2.53 -11.83
N GLN A 108 -11.40 -3.06 -10.77
CA GLN A 108 -11.57 -2.37 -9.50
C GLN A 108 -10.65 -2.96 -8.43
N MET A 109 -10.22 -2.11 -7.51
CA MET A 109 -9.47 -2.51 -6.33
C MET A 109 -10.20 -2.06 -5.08
N LYS A 110 -10.22 -2.92 -4.07
CA LYS A 110 -10.72 -2.64 -2.73
C LYS A 110 -9.67 -3.04 -1.72
N ILE A 111 -9.46 -2.21 -0.72
CA ILE A 111 -8.52 -2.49 0.35
C ILE A 111 -9.23 -2.27 1.67
N TRP A 112 -9.16 -3.24 2.57
CA TRP A 112 -9.69 -3.15 3.91
C TRP A 112 -8.54 -3.02 4.89
N PHE A 113 -8.51 -1.90 5.59
CA PHE A 113 -7.58 -1.66 6.69
C PHE A 113 -8.30 -1.92 8.01
N SER A 114 -7.62 -2.47 9.02
CA SER A 114 -8.18 -2.55 10.37
C SER A 114 -8.52 -1.15 10.89
N ALA A 115 -9.65 -1.04 11.62
CA ALA A 115 -10.16 0.24 12.13
C ALA A 115 -9.41 0.71 13.40
N ASP A 116 -8.42 -0.03 13.86
CA ASP A 116 -7.55 0.32 14.98
C ASP A 116 -6.42 1.27 14.54
N ASN A 117 -5.60 1.70 15.51
CA ASN A 117 -4.48 2.60 15.26
C ASN A 117 -3.38 2.00 14.37
N GLN A 118 -3.31 0.69 14.22
CA GLN A 118 -2.31 0.01 13.40
C GLN A 118 -2.64 0.07 11.92
N LYS A 119 -3.94 0.15 11.57
CA LYS A 119 -4.44 0.21 10.18
C LYS A 119 -3.74 -0.82 9.29
N ILE A 120 -3.67 -2.07 9.76
CA ILE A 120 -3.05 -3.14 8.95
C ILE A 120 -3.96 -3.52 7.78
N PRO A 121 -3.41 -3.83 6.59
CA PRO A 121 -4.22 -4.32 5.48
C PRO A 121 -4.71 -5.74 5.81
N VAL A 122 -6.02 -5.87 5.99
CA VAL A 122 -6.69 -7.15 6.36
C VAL A 122 -7.06 -7.93 5.11
N LYS A 123 -7.57 -7.23 4.08
CA LYS A 123 -7.96 -7.84 2.81
C LYS A 123 -7.71 -6.88 1.66
N ILE A 124 -7.24 -7.41 0.54
CA ILE A 124 -7.14 -6.69 -0.74
C ILE A 124 -7.86 -7.52 -1.80
N GLU A 125 -8.75 -6.91 -2.55
CA GLU A 125 -9.49 -7.50 -3.64
C GLU A 125 -9.25 -6.72 -4.92
N GLN A 126 -8.87 -7.42 -5.98
CA GLN A 126 -8.67 -6.85 -7.31
C GLN A 126 -9.55 -7.61 -8.30
N ASN A 127 -10.56 -6.94 -8.82
CA ASN A 127 -11.42 -7.46 -9.88
C ASN A 127 -10.86 -7.03 -11.23
N THR A 128 -10.60 -7.99 -12.10
CA THR A 128 -10.16 -7.78 -13.48
C THR A 128 -11.06 -8.56 -14.43
N ASN A 129 -10.93 -8.30 -15.73
CA ASN A 129 -11.69 -9.04 -16.75
C ASN A 129 -11.34 -10.53 -16.82
N ILE A 130 -10.23 -10.96 -16.23
CA ILE A 130 -9.81 -12.37 -16.22
C ILE A 130 -10.08 -13.08 -14.89
N GLY A 131 -10.65 -12.38 -13.92
CA GLY A 131 -11.00 -12.91 -12.60
C GLY A 131 -10.72 -11.97 -11.44
N THR A 132 -10.98 -12.49 -10.26
CA THR A 132 -10.77 -11.79 -8.99
C THR A 132 -9.56 -12.36 -8.27
N MET A 133 -8.63 -11.49 -7.90
CA MET A 133 -7.53 -11.82 -6.99
C MET A 133 -7.88 -11.33 -5.59
N ILE A 134 -7.74 -12.20 -4.60
CA ILE A 134 -8.00 -11.88 -3.20
C ILE A 134 -6.74 -12.20 -2.39
N LEU A 135 -6.28 -11.22 -1.62
CA LEU A 135 -5.24 -11.37 -0.63
C LEU A 135 -5.86 -11.19 0.75
N GLU A 136 -5.65 -12.13 1.65
CA GLU A 136 -6.21 -12.11 3.00
C GLU A 136 -5.11 -12.28 4.04
N LEU A 137 -5.25 -11.55 5.13
CA LEU A 137 -4.34 -11.62 6.28
C LEU A 137 -4.44 -13.01 6.92
N LYS A 138 -3.29 -13.71 7.00
CA LYS A 138 -3.22 -15.05 7.61
C LYS A 138 -2.77 -15.03 9.08
N LYS A 139 -1.90 -14.08 9.43
CA LYS A 139 -1.32 -13.98 10.77
C LYS A 139 -0.78 -12.59 11.02
N VAL A 140 -0.95 -12.10 12.22
CA VAL A 140 -0.26 -10.91 12.74
C VAL A 140 0.77 -11.37 13.76
N VAL A 141 2.00 -10.91 13.61
CA VAL A 141 3.04 -11.09 14.62
C VAL A 141 3.46 -9.70 15.08
N ILE A 142 3.13 -9.37 16.31
CA ILE A 142 3.57 -8.13 16.94
C ILE A 142 4.81 -8.52 17.77
N PRO A 143 6.01 -7.98 17.47
CA PRO A 143 7.16 -8.19 18.32
C PRO A 143 6.85 -7.64 19.72
N LEU A 144 7.08 -8.43 20.75
CA LEU A 144 7.13 -7.91 22.11
C LEU A 144 8.35 -6.99 22.17
N ILE A 145 8.12 -5.69 22.32
CA ILE A 145 9.18 -4.77 22.71
C ILE A 145 9.37 -5.07 24.20
N GLU A 146 10.42 -5.83 24.55
CA GLU A 146 10.91 -5.85 25.92
C GLU A 146 11.31 -4.41 26.24
N GLU A 147 10.55 -3.78 27.13
CA GLU A 147 10.99 -2.54 27.76
C GLU A 147 12.35 -2.85 28.37
N ALA A 148 13.40 -2.24 27.82
CA ALA A 148 14.70 -2.22 28.47
C ALA A 148 14.45 -1.55 29.83
N ALA A 149 14.43 -2.38 30.88
CA ALA A 149 14.44 -1.90 32.24
C ALA A 149 15.76 -1.11 32.38
N ASP A 150 15.66 0.21 32.38
CA ASP A 150 16.73 1.10 32.78
C ASP A 150 17.19 0.69 34.17
N VAL A 151 18.28 -0.04 34.21
CA VAL A 151 19.06 -0.22 35.44
C VAL A 151 19.70 1.15 35.69
N ILE A 152 18.99 1.98 36.45
CA ILE A 152 19.61 3.13 37.12
C ILE A 152 20.44 2.53 38.24
N GLU A 153 21.69 2.21 37.96
CA GLU A 153 22.70 2.06 38.98
C GLU A 153 22.92 3.42 39.63
N HIS A 154 22.34 3.60 40.79
CA HIS A 154 22.73 4.63 41.72
C HIS A 154 24.15 4.26 42.21
N ASP A 155 25.14 4.93 41.66
CA ASP A 155 26.48 4.93 42.23
C ASP A 155 26.50 5.89 43.44
N ASP A 156 26.13 5.38 44.60
CA ASP A 156 26.40 5.99 45.90
C ASP A 156 27.83 5.65 46.26
N ASN A 157 28.77 6.52 45.95
CA ASN A 157 30.05 6.49 46.66
C ASN A 157 30.69 7.89 46.76
N LYS A 158 30.50 8.49 47.97
CA LYS A 158 31.41 9.44 48.67
C LYS A 158 31.75 10.77 47.99
#